data_00068cb0e9b00cf36f1f731183226b2d
#
_entry.id   00068cb0e9b00cf36f1f731183226b2d
#
_cell.length_a   1.000
_cell.length_b   1.000
_cell.length_c   1.000
_cell.angle_alpha   90.00
_cell.angle_beta   90.00
_cell.angle_gamma   90.00
#
_symmetry.space_group_name_H-M   'P 1'
#
loop_
_entity.id
_entity.type
_entity.pdbx_description
1 polymer ?
#
loop_
_entity_poly.entity_id
_entity_poly.type
_entity_poly.pdbx_seq_one_letter_code
_entity_poly.pdbx_strand_id
1 'polypeptide(L)'
;MTEPLIYELSSPGRQASRLPETDVPKATLPNGLTRDDLPLPELSEIDVVRHFVHLSQLNHGVDTGFYPLGSCTMKYNPKVNEDIARLPGFAFTHPLQDPETAQGNLALMYSLQEWLSEIGGFAAVSLQPAAGAHGELTGILIIRAYHRDRGDEKRYKILVPDSAHGTNPASTTMSGMEVIEVPSDERGNVDLDSLRGHCDDKVAGLMLTNPSTLGLFEEHVREVIELIHGCGGLVYGDGANMNALLGVVRPGDLGFDVLQYNLHKTFSTPHGGGGPGSGPVGVAENLVDFLPAPMIGIVEEGDDVIPPLYGFVTPKKTIGRVKSFHGHFGVAVKAYTYMRMLGKRGLREVADHSVLNANYLRVRLRNAYQIPYDRICMHEFVAEGRWEDAPDVHALDIAKRLMDYGFHPPTNYFPLIVREALMIEPTETESLETLDAFVEAMLEIAEQARSNPEVLKTAPHKTAFGRMDEVKAARQLVLCCWPVERDAS
;
A
#
# COMPACT_ATOMS: atom_id res chain seq x y z
N MET A 1 18.69 27.12 4.33
CA MET A 1 17.77 28.06 3.66
C MET A 1 16.56 27.25 3.25
N THR A 2 15.37 27.71 3.58
CA THR A 2 14.12 27.12 3.11
C THR A 2 13.93 27.44 1.64
N GLU A 3 13.50 26.47 0.83
CA GLU A 3 13.14 26.71 -0.55
C GLU A 3 11.94 27.69 -0.59
N PRO A 4 11.98 28.79 -1.37
CA PRO A 4 10.87 29.70 -1.48
C PRO A 4 9.68 29.04 -2.16
N LEU A 5 8.47 29.56 -1.95
CA LEU A 5 7.31 29.11 -2.71
C LEU A 5 7.47 29.45 -4.20
N ILE A 6 6.93 28.59 -5.06
CA ILE A 6 7.03 28.80 -6.51
C ILE A 6 6.48 30.16 -6.97
N TYR A 7 5.49 30.68 -6.24
CA TYR A 7 4.91 32.00 -6.48
C TYR A 7 5.85 33.16 -6.11
N GLU A 8 6.74 32.96 -5.14
CA GLU A 8 7.74 33.95 -4.74
C GLU A 8 8.88 34.06 -5.77
N LEU A 9 9.05 33.04 -6.60
CA LEU A 9 10.02 33.03 -7.70
C LEU A 9 9.46 33.66 -8.99
N SER A 10 8.17 33.98 -9.03
CA SER A 10 7.50 34.53 -10.20
C SER A 10 8.09 35.88 -10.62
N SER A 11 8.26 36.07 -11.92
CA SER A 11 8.72 37.34 -12.49
C SER A 11 7.98 37.62 -13.79
N PRO A 12 7.31 38.80 -13.95
CA PRO A 12 6.50 39.12 -15.11
C PRO A 12 7.26 38.89 -16.42
N GLY A 13 6.57 38.26 -17.40
CA GLY A 13 7.11 37.97 -18.72
C GLY A 13 7.97 36.74 -18.86
N ARG A 14 8.26 36.00 -17.76
CA ARG A 14 8.97 34.71 -17.84
C ARG A 14 8.03 33.60 -18.32
N GLN A 15 8.55 32.73 -19.19
CA GLN A 15 7.81 31.57 -19.74
C GLN A 15 8.68 30.33 -19.70
N ALA A 16 8.12 29.21 -19.24
CA ALA A 16 8.80 27.92 -19.22
C ALA A 16 8.74 27.22 -20.59
N SER A 17 7.59 27.28 -21.25
CA SER A 17 7.40 26.69 -22.58
C SER A 17 6.36 27.52 -23.37
N ARG A 18 6.39 27.36 -24.68
CA ARG A 18 5.35 27.90 -25.56
C ARG A 18 4.53 26.73 -26.08
N LEU A 19 3.22 26.82 -25.90
CA LEU A 19 2.30 25.89 -26.55
C LEU A 19 2.31 26.15 -28.06
N PRO A 20 2.25 25.12 -28.92
CA PRO A 20 2.07 25.28 -30.34
C PRO A 20 0.73 25.99 -30.63
N GLU A 21 0.63 26.65 -31.76
CA GLU A 21 -0.65 27.17 -32.20
C GLU A 21 -1.63 26.02 -32.45
N THR A 22 -2.90 26.25 -32.08
CA THR A 22 -3.94 25.26 -32.33
C THR A 22 -4.26 25.17 -33.82
N ASP A 23 -4.35 23.98 -34.34
CA ASP A 23 -4.74 23.67 -35.73
C ASP A 23 -6.26 23.46 -35.91
N VAL A 24 -7.02 23.74 -34.83
CA VAL A 24 -8.49 23.67 -34.81
C VAL A 24 -9.09 25.04 -34.54
N PRO A 25 -10.34 25.31 -35.01
CA PRO A 25 -11.03 26.58 -34.73
C PRO A 25 -11.16 26.82 -33.23
N LYS A 26 -10.83 28.04 -32.77
CA LYS A 26 -11.04 28.45 -31.38
C LYS A 26 -12.52 28.64 -31.11
N ALA A 27 -13.05 27.94 -30.12
CA ALA A 27 -14.39 28.14 -29.62
C ALA A 27 -14.45 29.42 -28.75
N THR A 28 -15.49 30.24 -28.91
CA THR A 28 -15.77 31.34 -28.00
C THR A 28 -16.53 30.79 -26.78
N LEU A 29 -15.97 30.96 -25.61
CA LEU A 29 -16.66 30.56 -24.37
C LEU A 29 -17.76 31.58 -24.03
N PRO A 30 -18.88 31.12 -23.44
CA PRO A 30 -19.95 32.05 -23.00
C PRO A 30 -19.43 33.05 -21.96
N ASN A 31 -19.98 34.27 -22.01
CA ASN A 31 -19.63 35.30 -21.03
C ASN A 31 -19.92 34.83 -19.60
N GLY A 32 -19.02 35.13 -18.71
CA GLY A 32 -19.12 34.76 -17.28
C GLY A 32 -18.60 33.35 -16.93
N LEU A 33 -18.14 32.56 -17.92
CA LEU A 33 -17.48 31.28 -17.67
C LEU A 33 -15.93 31.35 -17.68
N THR A 34 -15.38 32.51 -17.94
CA THR A 34 -13.94 32.78 -17.96
C THR A 34 -13.54 33.75 -16.86
N ARG A 35 -12.36 33.64 -16.34
CA ARG A 35 -11.69 34.65 -15.52
C ARG A 35 -10.75 35.46 -16.41
N ASP A 36 -10.68 36.76 -16.19
CA ASP A 36 -9.78 37.63 -16.93
C ASP A 36 -8.34 37.53 -16.49
N ASP A 37 -8.12 37.13 -15.21
CA ASP A 37 -6.81 36.90 -14.66
C ASP A 37 -6.68 35.45 -14.15
N LEU A 38 -5.54 34.86 -14.39
CA LEU A 38 -5.12 33.60 -13.84
C LEU A 38 -3.87 33.86 -12.99
N PRO A 39 -4.01 33.87 -11.66
CA PRO A 39 -2.88 34.15 -10.79
C PRO A 39 -1.90 32.95 -10.77
N LEU A 40 -1.31 32.62 -11.90
CA LEU A 40 -0.29 31.59 -12.07
C LEU A 40 1.11 32.24 -12.03
N PRO A 41 2.12 31.55 -11.49
CA PRO A 41 3.47 32.08 -11.48
C PRO A 41 4.07 32.09 -12.88
N GLU A 42 4.75 33.17 -13.22
CA GLU A 42 5.50 33.32 -14.46
C GLU A 42 6.97 32.96 -14.20
N LEU A 43 7.43 31.81 -14.73
CA LEU A 43 8.72 31.21 -14.46
C LEU A 43 9.38 30.71 -15.73
N SER A 44 10.71 30.63 -15.72
CA SER A 44 11.44 29.90 -16.75
C SER A 44 11.45 28.40 -16.45
N GLU A 45 11.70 27.55 -17.45
CA GLU A 45 11.83 26.11 -17.28
C GLU A 45 12.90 25.76 -16.22
N ILE A 46 14.03 26.47 -16.25
CA ILE A 46 15.13 26.23 -15.31
C ILE A 46 14.74 26.56 -13.86
N ASP A 47 13.95 27.62 -13.63
CA ASP A 47 13.44 27.97 -12.29
C ASP A 47 12.52 26.88 -11.77
N VAL A 48 11.59 26.38 -12.61
CA VAL A 48 10.66 25.28 -12.26
C VAL A 48 11.42 24.01 -11.93
N VAL A 49 12.36 23.59 -12.79
CA VAL A 49 13.15 22.36 -12.57
C VAL A 49 13.97 22.45 -11.29
N ARG A 50 14.66 23.57 -11.08
CA ARG A 50 15.49 23.76 -9.87
C ARG A 50 14.65 23.77 -8.61
N HIS A 51 13.52 24.45 -8.60
CA HIS A 51 12.60 24.47 -7.46
C HIS A 51 12.17 23.06 -7.05
N PHE A 52 11.65 22.25 -7.98
CA PHE A 52 11.23 20.89 -7.67
C PHE A 52 12.39 19.93 -7.35
N VAL A 53 13.57 20.12 -7.95
CA VAL A 53 14.76 19.36 -7.57
C VAL A 53 15.18 19.69 -6.12
N HIS A 54 15.21 20.97 -5.73
CA HIS A 54 15.53 21.36 -4.37
C HIS A 54 14.50 20.78 -3.37
N LEU A 55 13.22 20.85 -3.68
CA LEU A 55 12.18 20.23 -2.83
C LEU A 55 12.36 18.72 -2.71
N SER A 56 12.69 18.02 -3.81
CA SER A 56 12.92 16.58 -3.77
C SER A 56 14.11 16.18 -2.90
N GLN A 57 15.14 17.03 -2.82
CA GLN A 57 16.30 16.81 -1.96
C GLN A 57 16.03 17.03 -0.47
N LEU A 58 14.95 17.72 -0.12
CA LEU A 58 14.50 17.90 1.25
C LEU A 58 13.65 16.71 1.75
N ASN A 59 13.31 15.80 0.86
CA ASN A 59 12.44 14.66 1.15
C ASN A 59 13.25 13.36 1.24
N HIS A 60 12.76 12.40 2.02
CA HIS A 60 13.35 11.07 2.10
C HIS A 60 12.66 10.13 1.10
N GLY A 61 13.42 9.21 0.50
CA GLY A 61 12.90 8.19 -0.41
C GLY A 61 13.76 6.94 -0.39
N VAL A 62 13.23 5.84 -0.90
CA VAL A 62 13.93 4.54 -0.96
C VAL A 62 15.24 4.57 -1.76
N ASP A 63 15.43 5.56 -2.61
CA ASP A 63 16.66 5.77 -3.37
C ASP A 63 17.73 6.56 -2.58
N THR A 64 17.35 7.20 -1.48
CA THR A 64 18.24 8.04 -0.67
C THR A 64 18.62 7.41 0.66
N GLY A 65 17.86 6.42 1.13
CA GLY A 65 18.17 5.73 2.38
C GLY A 65 17.11 4.74 2.82
N PHE A 66 17.40 4.09 3.93
CA PHE A 66 16.53 3.10 4.54
C PHE A 66 15.18 3.69 4.95
N TYR A 67 14.11 2.98 4.62
CA TYR A 67 12.73 3.42 4.83
C TYR A 67 11.94 2.34 5.59
N PRO A 68 12.09 2.20 6.91
CA PRO A 68 11.56 1.09 7.72
C PRO A 68 10.06 1.22 8.05
N LEU A 69 9.25 1.77 7.14
CA LEU A 69 7.84 2.04 7.39
C LEU A 69 7.03 0.75 7.38
N GLY A 70 6.66 0.27 8.57
CA GLY A 70 5.87 -0.95 8.72
C GLY A 70 4.51 -0.89 8.05
N SER A 71 4.01 -2.03 7.60
CA SER A 71 2.77 -2.22 6.84
C SER A 71 2.74 -1.58 5.44
N CYS A 72 3.85 -1.00 4.99
CA CYS A 72 3.95 -0.31 3.70
C CYS A 72 4.95 -0.95 2.73
N THR A 73 5.81 -1.85 3.18
CA THR A 73 6.86 -2.52 2.38
C THR A 73 7.59 -1.54 1.46
N MET A 74 8.29 -0.57 2.07
CA MET A 74 9.04 0.47 1.35
C MET A 74 10.39 -0.05 0.90
N LYS A 75 10.41 -0.98 -0.06
CA LYS A 75 11.63 -1.55 -0.61
C LYS A 75 12.11 -0.84 -1.85
N TYR A 76 13.40 -1.00 -2.16
CA TYR A 76 14.00 -0.49 -3.38
C TYR A 76 13.25 -0.98 -4.63
N ASN A 77 12.98 -0.07 -5.56
CA ASN A 77 12.36 -0.39 -6.84
C ASN A 77 13.43 -0.47 -7.95
N PRO A 78 13.69 -1.65 -8.55
CA PRO A 78 14.70 -1.78 -9.60
C PRO A 78 14.45 -0.84 -10.77
N LYS A 79 15.46 -0.08 -11.20
CA LYS A 79 15.31 0.95 -12.25
C LYS A 79 14.94 0.37 -13.60
N VAL A 80 15.33 -0.88 -13.87
CA VAL A 80 14.93 -1.60 -15.09
C VAL A 80 13.41 -1.69 -15.24
N ASN A 81 12.65 -1.70 -14.14
CA ASN A 81 11.18 -1.71 -14.19
C ASN A 81 10.64 -0.43 -14.83
N GLU A 82 11.27 0.72 -14.53
CA GLU A 82 10.93 2.01 -15.13
C GLU A 82 11.31 2.06 -16.61
N ASP A 83 12.50 1.55 -16.96
CA ASP A 83 12.98 1.55 -18.34
C ASP A 83 12.08 0.69 -19.25
N ILE A 84 11.67 -0.49 -18.79
CA ILE A 84 10.76 -1.36 -19.53
C ILE A 84 9.37 -0.71 -19.66
N ALA A 85 8.83 -0.11 -18.60
CA ALA A 85 7.52 0.54 -18.65
C ALA A 85 7.47 1.74 -19.63
N ARG A 86 8.63 2.34 -19.96
CA ARG A 86 8.75 3.45 -20.91
C ARG A 86 8.89 3.00 -22.37
N LEU A 87 9.05 1.71 -22.64
CA LEU A 87 9.13 1.23 -24.02
C LEU A 87 7.88 1.67 -24.80
N PRO A 88 8.03 2.15 -26.05
CA PRO A 88 6.93 2.70 -26.85
C PRO A 88 5.73 1.76 -26.97
N GLY A 89 5.96 0.45 -27.09
CA GLY A 89 4.92 -0.56 -27.17
C GLY A 89 4.04 -0.65 -25.92
N PHE A 90 4.53 -0.22 -24.76
CA PHE A 90 3.76 -0.13 -23.52
C PHE A 90 3.25 1.30 -23.27
N ALA A 91 4.12 2.31 -23.41
CA ALA A 91 3.81 3.67 -23.00
C ALA A 91 2.84 4.41 -23.93
N PHE A 92 2.81 4.07 -25.23
CA PHE A 92 2.01 4.78 -26.23
C PHE A 92 0.76 4.01 -26.68
N THR A 93 0.38 2.96 -25.98
CA THR A 93 -0.85 2.22 -26.23
C THR A 93 -2.01 2.85 -25.49
N HIS A 94 -3.07 3.23 -26.20
CA HIS A 94 -4.27 3.80 -25.57
C HIS A 94 -5.14 2.68 -24.99
N PRO A 95 -5.73 2.85 -23.77
CA PRO A 95 -6.54 1.82 -23.12
C PRO A 95 -7.78 1.39 -23.90
N LEU A 96 -8.32 2.24 -24.79
CA LEU A 96 -9.45 1.93 -25.68
C LEU A 96 -9.03 1.59 -27.11
N GLN A 97 -7.73 1.33 -27.32
CA GLN A 97 -7.26 0.84 -28.61
C GLN A 97 -7.84 -0.56 -28.87
N ASP A 98 -8.04 -0.86 -30.18
CA ASP A 98 -8.55 -2.16 -30.60
C ASP A 98 -7.68 -3.29 -30.01
N PRO A 99 -8.27 -4.27 -29.33
CA PRO A 99 -7.56 -5.41 -28.73
C PRO A 99 -6.63 -6.14 -29.71
N GLU A 100 -7.01 -6.27 -30.97
CA GLU A 100 -6.18 -6.93 -31.99
C GLU A 100 -4.82 -6.23 -32.19
N THR A 101 -4.78 -4.93 -31.98
CA THR A 101 -3.55 -4.11 -32.11
C THR A 101 -2.74 -4.01 -30.81
N ALA A 102 -3.26 -4.55 -29.69
CA ALA A 102 -2.66 -4.46 -28.35
C ALA A 102 -2.31 -5.85 -27.75
N GLN A 103 -2.15 -6.87 -28.59
CA GLN A 103 -2.01 -8.26 -28.16
C GLN A 103 -0.86 -8.49 -27.19
N GLY A 104 0.31 -7.86 -27.38
CA GLY A 104 1.43 -7.97 -26.44
C GLY A 104 1.11 -7.42 -25.05
N ASN A 105 0.31 -6.36 -24.97
CA ASN A 105 -0.10 -5.75 -23.69
C ASN A 105 -1.14 -6.63 -22.98
N LEU A 106 -2.07 -7.20 -23.74
CA LEU A 106 -3.07 -8.12 -23.20
C LEU A 106 -2.42 -9.44 -22.74
N ALA A 107 -1.46 -9.98 -23.51
CA ALA A 107 -0.69 -11.16 -23.13
C ALA A 107 0.09 -10.95 -21.81
N LEU A 108 0.70 -9.76 -21.62
CA LEU A 108 1.38 -9.41 -20.37
C LEU A 108 0.39 -9.38 -19.21
N MET A 109 -0.76 -8.71 -19.38
CA MET A 109 -1.77 -8.62 -18.33
C MET A 109 -2.35 -10.00 -18.00
N TYR A 110 -2.64 -10.82 -19.00
CA TYR A 110 -3.09 -12.20 -18.79
C TYR A 110 -2.06 -13.02 -18.02
N SER A 111 -0.79 -12.98 -18.43
CA SER A 111 0.29 -13.67 -17.72
C SER A 111 0.43 -13.20 -16.28
N LEU A 112 0.24 -11.90 -16.00
CA LEU A 112 0.28 -11.37 -14.66
C LEU A 112 -0.91 -11.89 -13.81
N GLN A 113 -2.10 -11.99 -14.38
CA GLN A 113 -3.26 -12.62 -13.71
C GLN A 113 -2.95 -14.07 -13.32
N GLU A 114 -2.43 -14.87 -14.26
CA GLU A 114 -2.05 -16.27 -14.02
C GLU A 114 -0.98 -16.42 -12.94
N TRP A 115 0.05 -15.56 -12.97
CA TRP A 115 1.12 -15.62 -11.95
C TRP A 115 0.64 -15.22 -10.57
N LEU A 116 -0.21 -14.22 -10.47
CA LEU A 116 -0.82 -13.85 -9.20
C LEU A 116 -1.77 -14.93 -8.68
N SER A 117 -2.50 -15.59 -9.59
CA SER A 117 -3.32 -16.78 -9.26
C SER A 117 -2.46 -17.89 -8.69
N GLU A 118 -1.35 -18.26 -9.35
CA GLU A 118 -0.43 -19.29 -8.88
C GLU A 118 0.22 -18.91 -7.52
N ILE A 119 0.71 -17.67 -7.39
CA ILE A 119 1.36 -17.18 -6.16
C ILE A 119 0.40 -17.22 -4.96
N GLY A 120 -0.86 -16.85 -5.16
CA GLY A 120 -1.85 -16.81 -4.10
C GLY A 120 -2.63 -18.10 -3.90
N GLY A 121 -2.63 -19.01 -4.87
CA GLY A 121 -3.44 -20.24 -4.85
C GLY A 121 -4.92 -19.99 -5.16
N PHE A 122 -5.22 -19.05 -6.06
CA PHE A 122 -6.58 -18.68 -6.46
C PHE A 122 -6.92 -19.12 -7.87
N ALA A 123 -8.21 -19.25 -8.17
CA ALA A 123 -8.70 -19.69 -9.45
C ALA A 123 -8.59 -18.60 -10.54
N ALA A 124 -8.78 -17.34 -10.16
CA ALA A 124 -8.64 -16.20 -11.06
C ALA A 124 -8.32 -14.92 -10.30
N VAL A 125 -7.67 -13.96 -11.00
CA VAL A 125 -7.28 -12.65 -10.45
C VAL A 125 -7.72 -11.52 -11.38
N SER A 126 -8.37 -10.49 -10.85
CA SER A 126 -8.65 -9.24 -11.54
C SER A 126 -7.57 -8.19 -11.26
N LEU A 127 -7.06 -7.52 -12.30
CA LEU A 127 -6.10 -6.42 -12.19
C LEU A 127 -6.75 -5.03 -12.06
N GLN A 128 -8.09 -4.95 -12.05
CA GLN A 128 -8.78 -3.67 -12.10
C GLN A 128 -8.58 -2.74 -10.90
N PRO A 129 -8.60 -3.21 -9.63
CA PRO A 129 -8.53 -2.31 -8.50
C PRO A 129 -7.23 -1.49 -8.48
N ALA A 130 -7.36 -0.18 -8.24
CA ALA A 130 -6.30 0.80 -8.39
C ALA A 130 -5.36 0.93 -7.18
N ALA A 131 -5.73 0.33 -6.05
CA ALA A 131 -4.99 0.41 -4.78
C ALA A 131 -5.38 -0.75 -3.87
N GLY A 132 -4.63 -0.96 -2.78
CA GLY A 132 -4.97 -1.96 -1.77
C GLY A 132 -6.37 -1.77 -1.21
N ALA A 133 -6.68 -0.58 -0.69
CA ALA A 133 -8.02 -0.26 -0.17
C ALA A 133 -9.14 -0.43 -1.21
N HIS A 134 -8.85 -0.20 -2.50
CA HIS A 134 -9.81 -0.47 -3.57
C HIS A 134 -9.98 -1.98 -3.81
N GLY A 135 -8.91 -2.76 -3.67
CA GLY A 135 -8.96 -4.22 -3.68
C GLY A 135 -9.75 -4.78 -2.48
N GLU A 136 -9.57 -4.19 -1.29
CA GLU A 136 -10.35 -4.53 -0.10
C GLU A 136 -11.85 -4.32 -0.34
N LEU A 137 -12.25 -3.13 -0.77
CA LEU A 137 -13.64 -2.82 -1.09
C LEU A 137 -14.19 -3.78 -2.17
N THR A 138 -13.41 -4.05 -3.22
CA THR A 138 -13.78 -4.96 -4.29
C THR A 138 -14.02 -6.38 -3.74
N GLY A 139 -13.15 -6.88 -2.87
CA GLY A 139 -13.30 -8.18 -2.24
C GLY A 139 -14.58 -8.29 -1.40
N ILE A 140 -14.89 -7.27 -0.59
CA ILE A 140 -16.13 -7.24 0.19
C ILE A 140 -17.37 -7.13 -0.71
N LEU A 141 -17.31 -6.38 -1.82
CA LEU A 141 -18.40 -6.33 -2.79
C LEU A 141 -18.64 -7.69 -3.47
N ILE A 142 -17.59 -8.47 -3.73
CA ILE A 142 -17.70 -9.85 -4.25
C ILE A 142 -18.38 -10.75 -3.22
N ILE A 143 -17.96 -10.72 -1.95
CA ILE A 143 -18.59 -11.48 -0.85
C ILE A 143 -20.08 -11.13 -0.74
N ARG A 144 -20.41 -9.84 -0.76
CA ARG A 144 -21.78 -9.35 -0.72
C ARG A 144 -22.61 -9.86 -1.93
N ALA A 145 -22.04 -9.80 -3.14
CA ALA A 145 -22.70 -10.27 -4.35
C ALA A 145 -22.96 -11.78 -4.31
N TYR A 146 -22.00 -12.56 -3.82
CA TYR A 146 -22.14 -13.99 -3.63
C TYR A 146 -23.31 -14.35 -2.71
N HIS A 147 -23.42 -13.71 -1.54
CA HIS A 147 -24.54 -13.99 -0.62
C HIS A 147 -25.88 -13.55 -1.19
N ARG A 148 -25.96 -12.42 -1.87
CA ARG A 148 -27.18 -11.94 -2.54
C ARG A 148 -27.65 -12.87 -3.66
N ASP A 149 -26.73 -13.37 -4.48
CA ASP A 149 -27.06 -14.32 -5.55
C ASP A 149 -27.68 -15.61 -5.02
N ARG A 150 -27.34 -15.99 -3.79
CA ARG A 150 -27.89 -17.15 -3.09
C ARG A 150 -29.19 -16.84 -2.32
N GLY A 151 -29.68 -15.61 -2.35
CA GLY A 151 -30.85 -15.17 -1.59
C GLY A 151 -30.60 -15.06 -0.07
N ASP A 152 -29.33 -14.97 0.37
CA ASP A 152 -28.94 -14.94 1.79
C ASP A 152 -28.64 -13.50 2.26
N GLU A 153 -29.61 -12.61 2.04
CA GLU A 153 -29.46 -11.16 2.35
C GLU A 153 -29.32 -10.86 3.84
N LYS A 154 -29.63 -11.83 4.72
CA LYS A 154 -29.45 -11.70 6.17
C LYS A 154 -27.96 -11.65 6.58
N ARG A 155 -27.02 -12.02 5.70
CA ARG A 155 -25.58 -11.99 5.95
C ARG A 155 -25.04 -10.60 5.66
N TYR A 156 -24.85 -9.82 6.73
CA TYR A 156 -24.41 -8.42 6.64
C TYR A 156 -23.27 -8.08 7.59
N LYS A 157 -22.86 -9.02 8.47
CA LYS A 157 -21.75 -8.82 9.40
C LYS A 157 -20.42 -9.24 8.77
N ILE A 158 -19.42 -8.39 8.88
CA ILE A 158 -18.02 -8.71 8.60
C ILE A 158 -17.25 -8.65 9.92
N LEU A 159 -16.62 -9.77 10.29
CA LEU A 159 -15.75 -9.84 11.45
C LEU A 159 -14.39 -9.26 11.08
N VAL A 160 -13.79 -8.46 11.96
CA VAL A 160 -12.50 -7.77 11.72
C VAL A 160 -11.68 -7.84 13.00
N PRO A 161 -10.47 -8.45 12.98
CA PRO A 161 -9.58 -8.43 14.15
C PRO A 161 -9.19 -7.00 14.57
N ASP A 162 -9.03 -6.75 15.85
CA ASP A 162 -8.60 -5.47 16.43
C ASP A 162 -7.20 -5.03 15.99
N SER A 163 -6.40 -5.98 15.52
CA SER A 163 -5.09 -5.74 14.89
C SER A 163 -5.18 -5.35 13.42
N ALA A 164 -6.38 -5.33 12.80
CA ALA A 164 -6.53 -5.05 11.39
C ALA A 164 -6.18 -3.60 11.03
N HIS A 165 -5.80 -3.38 9.77
CA HIS A 165 -5.59 -2.04 9.23
C HIS A 165 -6.93 -1.27 9.20
N GLY A 166 -6.88 0.04 9.47
CA GLY A 166 -8.09 0.89 9.54
C GLY A 166 -8.91 0.96 8.24
N THR A 167 -8.35 0.57 7.10
CA THR A 167 -9.08 0.48 5.83
C THR A 167 -10.00 -0.73 5.75
N ASN A 168 -9.76 -1.80 6.50
CA ASN A 168 -10.64 -2.99 6.52
C ASN A 168 -12.05 -2.64 7.05
N PRO A 169 -12.22 -2.05 8.25
CA PRO A 169 -13.53 -1.59 8.70
C PRO A 169 -14.13 -0.50 7.79
N ALA A 170 -13.32 0.39 7.23
CA ALA A 170 -13.80 1.42 6.30
C ALA A 170 -14.39 0.80 5.03
N SER A 171 -13.72 -0.17 4.39
CA SER A 171 -14.21 -0.89 3.21
C SER A 171 -15.50 -1.67 3.52
N THR A 172 -15.58 -2.29 4.70
CA THR A 172 -16.80 -2.95 5.19
C THR A 172 -17.96 -1.97 5.26
N THR A 173 -17.79 -0.84 5.92
CA THR A 173 -18.83 0.19 6.05
C THR A 173 -19.24 0.77 4.70
N MET A 174 -18.29 1.06 3.81
CA MET A 174 -18.57 1.56 2.46
C MET A 174 -19.36 0.56 1.61
N SER A 175 -19.19 -0.73 1.84
CA SER A 175 -19.98 -1.77 1.18
C SER A 175 -21.41 -1.91 1.72
N GLY A 176 -21.77 -1.18 2.78
CA GLY A 176 -23.05 -1.25 3.47
C GLY A 176 -23.19 -2.47 4.37
N MET A 177 -22.08 -3.01 4.85
CA MET A 177 -22.02 -4.09 5.83
C MET A 177 -21.65 -3.56 7.23
N GLU A 178 -21.98 -4.33 8.27
CA GLU A 178 -21.69 -4.03 9.67
C GLU A 178 -20.34 -4.63 10.08
N VAL A 179 -19.51 -3.83 10.73
CA VAL A 179 -18.23 -4.26 11.30
C VAL A 179 -18.45 -4.82 12.69
N ILE A 180 -17.94 -6.01 12.95
CA ILE A 180 -17.86 -6.60 14.28
C ILE A 180 -16.38 -6.83 14.60
N GLU A 181 -15.88 -6.15 15.60
CA GLU A 181 -14.49 -6.30 16.04
C GLU A 181 -14.31 -7.59 16.83
N VAL A 182 -13.20 -8.32 16.55
CA VAL A 182 -12.80 -9.52 17.26
C VAL A 182 -11.46 -9.23 17.95
N PRO A 183 -11.33 -9.41 19.27
CA PRO A 183 -10.08 -9.13 19.97
C PRO A 183 -8.96 -10.11 19.61
N SER A 184 -7.74 -9.68 19.85
CA SER A 184 -6.55 -10.53 19.83
C SER A 184 -6.34 -11.23 21.19
N ASP A 185 -5.76 -12.42 21.17
CA ASP A 185 -5.33 -13.14 22.36
C ASP A 185 -4.00 -12.58 22.92
N GLU A 186 -3.52 -13.15 24.05
CA GLU A 186 -2.25 -12.75 24.69
C GLU A 186 -1.02 -12.95 23.80
N ARG A 187 -1.11 -13.76 22.75
CA ARG A 187 -0.04 -14.05 21.80
C ARG A 187 -0.14 -13.23 20.51
N GLY A 188 -1.21 -12.40 20.36
CA GLY A 188 -1.48 -11.59 19.18
C GLY A 188 -2.12 -12.37 18.02
N ASN A 189 -2.72 -13.53 18.28
CA ASN A 189 -3.59 -14.24 17.35
C ASN A 189 -5.04 -13.76 17.54
N VAL A 190 -5.92 -14.16 16.64
CA VAL A 190 -7.37 -13.97 16.82
C VAL A 190 -7.85 -14.78 18.02
N ASP A 191 -8.57 -14.16 18.95
CA ASP A 191 -9.20 -14.87 20.07
C ASP A 191 -10.30 -15.80 19.56
N LEU A 192 -10.04 -17.11 19.62
CA LEU A 192 -10.95 -18.13 19.08
C LEU A 192 -12.27 -18.23 19.83
N ASP A 193 -12.28 -17.97 21.13
CA ASP A 193 -13.51 -18.06 21.93
C ASP A 193 -14.43 -16.88 21.62
N SER A 194 -13.86 -15.69 21.48
CA SER A 194 -14.58 -14.52 20.99
C SER A 194 -15.09 -14.74 19.57
N LEU A 195 -14.25 -15.25 18.67
CA LEU A 195 -14.64 -15.54 17.29
C LEU A 195 -15.82 -16.51 17.23
N ARG A 196 -15.78 -17.61 17.98
CA ARG A 196 -16.90 -18.58 18.07
C ARG A 196 -18.19 -17.92 18.55
N GLY A 197 -18.10 -16.99 19.51
CA GLY A 197 -19.24 -16.26 20.03
C GLY A 197 -19.92 -15.36 19.00
N HIS A 198 -19.19 -14.92 17.98
CA HIS A 198 -19.73 -14.09 16.89
C HIS A 198 -20.18 -14.87 15.67
N CYS A 199 -19.83 -16.16 15.53
CA CYS A 199 -20.20 -17.01 14.39
C CYS A 199 -21.68 -17.36 14.42
N ASP A 200 -22.50 -16.56 13.73
CA ASP A 200 -23.94 -16.77 13.55
C ASP A 200 -24.34 -16.78 12.05
N ASP A 201 -25.64 -16.96 11.78
CA ASP A 201 -26.15 -16.98 10.40
C ASP A 201 -26.22 -15.61 9.72
N LYS A 202 -25.78 -14.54 10.39
CA LYS A 202 -25.67 -13.18 9.85
C LYS A 202 -24.25 -12.82 9.42
N VAL A 203 -23.28 -13.67 9.72
CA VAL A 203 -21.89 -13.45 9.31
C VAL A 203 -21.77 -13.65 7.81
N ALA A 204 -21.38 -12.60 7.10
CA ALA A 204 -21.05 -12.65 5.67
C ALA A 204 -19.60 -13.08 5.45
N GLY A 205 -18.69 -12.68 6.34
CA GLY A 205 -17.29 -13.07 6.26
C GLY A 205 -16.42 -12.49 7.36
N LEU A 206 -15.14 -12.82 7.26
CA LEU A 206 -14.05 -12.28 8.08
C LEU A 206 -13.03 -11.60 7.18
N MET A 207 -12.52 -10.43 7.56
CA MET A 207 -11.33 -9.82 6.96
C MET A 207 -10.11 -10.16 7.83
N LEU A 208 -9.17 -10.92 7.31
CA LEU A 208 -7.99 -11.37 8.03
C LEU A 208 -6.71 -10.92 7.31
N THR A 209 -5.87 -10.16 7.98
CA THR A 209 -4.50 -9.88 7.53
C THR A 209 -3.58 -10.98 8.05
N ASN A 210 -2.92 -11.73 7.17
CA ASN A 210 -1.98 -12.77 7.57
C ASN A 210 -0.72 -12.76 6.69
N PRO A 211 0.47 -12.47 7.26
CA PRO A 211 0.74 -12.08 8.65
C PRO A 211 0.00 -10.81 9.08
N SER A 212 -0.32 -10.71 10.38
CA SER A 212 -1.03 -9.56 10.94
C SER A 212 -0.17 -8.29 10.94
N THR A 213 -0.75 -7.15 11.29
CA THR A 213 -0.02 -5.88 11.47
C THR A 213 0.95 -5.88 12.66
N LEU A 214 0.90 -6.92 13.49
CA LEU A 214 1.94 -7.19 14.51
C LEU A 214 3.18 -7.86 13.93
N GLY A 215 3.17 -8.18 12.63
CA GLY A 215 4.19 -8.97 11.97
C GLY A 215 4.12 -10.45 12.30
N LEU A 216 3.00 -10.96 12.78
CA LEU A 216 2.85 -12.31 13.28
C LEU A 216 1.99 -13.17 12.35
N PHE A 217 2.45 -14.38 12.05
CA PHE A 217 1.63 -15.36 11.36
C PHE A 217 0.58 -15.92 12.33
N GLU A 218 -0.69 -15.97 11.89
CA GLU A 218 -1.80 -16.51 12.67
C GLU A 218 -1.62 -18.02 12.88
N GLU A 219 -1.37 -18.43 14.13
CA GLU A 219 -1.07 -19.81 14.46
C GLU A 219 -2.30 -20.72 14.28
N HIS A 220 -3.50 -20.15 14.41
CA HIS A 220 -4.78 -20.85 14.34
C HIS A 220 -5.52 -20.60 13.01
N VAL A 221 -4.81 -20.17 11.95
CA VAL A 221 -5.41 -19.75 10.70
C VAL A 221 -6.42 -20.76 10.13
N ARG A 222 -6.14 -22.06 10.20
CA ARG A 222 -7.05 -23.09 9.70
C ARG A 222 -8.33 -23.17 10.53
N GLU A 223 -8.22 -23.13 11.86
CA GLU A 223 -9.37 -23.15 12.76
C GLU A 223 -10.24 -21.90 12.62
N VAL A 224 -9.61 -20.72 12.46
CA VAL A 224 -10.29 -19.46 12.14
C VAL A 224 -11.12 -19.60 10.86
N ILE A 225 -10.51 -20.12 9.78
CA ILE A 225 -11.17 -20.32 8.50
C ILE A 225 -12.32 -21.34 8.62
N GLU A 226 -12.09 -22.46 9.29
CA GLU A 226 -13.10 -23.50 9.50
C GLU A 226 -14.31 -22.97 10.29
N LEU A 227 -14.11 -22.12 11.30
CA LEU A 227 -15.20 -21.48 12.06
C LEU A 227 -16.05 -20.57 11.18
N ILE A 228 -15.42 -19.75 10.33
CA ILE A 228 -16.13 -18.84 9.42
C ILE A 228 -16.88 -19.62 8.36
N HIS A 229 -16.27 -20.60 7.71
CA HIS A 229 -16.95 -21.46 6.74
C HIS A 229 -18.06 -22.27 7.39
N GLY A 230 -17.87 -22.75 8.64
CA GLY A 230 -18.86 -23.49 9.40
C GLY A 230 -20.13 -22.70 9.68
N CYS A 231 -20.07 -21.39 9.86
CA CYS A 231 -21.24 -20.53 9.97
C CYS A 231 -21.76 -20.02 8.60
N GLY A 232 -21.09 -20.38 7.49
CA GLY A 232 -21.47 -20.04 6.10
C GLY A 232 -20.96 -18.70 5.62
N GLY A 233 -20.02 -18.07 6.34
CA GLY A 233 -19.28 -16.88 5.92
C GLY A 233 -18.14 -17.21 4.95
N LEU A 234 -17.51 -16.19 4.38
CA LEU A 234 -16.33 -16.28 3.53
C LEU A 234 -15.13 -15.58 4.18
N VAL A 235 -13.92 -15.99 3.84
CA VAL A 235 -12.70 -15.41 4.39
C VAL A 235 -12.00 -14.56 3.35
N TYR A 236 -11.93 -13.26 3.63
CA TYR A 236 -11.14 -12.31 2.87
C TYR A 236 -9.74 -12.18 3.50
N GLY A 237 -8.70 -12.31 2.67
CA GLY A 237 -7.31 -12.07 3.02
C GLY A 237 -6.84 -10.68 2.61
N ASP A 238 -6.27 -9.94 3.55
CA ASP A 238 -5.51 -8.73 3.22
C ASP A 238 -4.07 -9.11 2.86
N GLY A 239 -3.75 -9.00 1.57
CA GLY A 239 -2.43 -9.34 1.02
C GLY A 239 -1.40 -8.23 1.13
N ALA A 240 -1.61 -7.22 1.99
CA ALA A 240 -0.61 -6.18 2.25
C ALA A 240 0.73 -6.76 2.69
N ASN A 241 0.70 -7.87 3.43
CA ASN A 241 1.85 -8.52 4.03
C ASN A 241 2.34 -9.77 3.27
N MET A 242 1.98 -9.91 1.98
CA MET A 242 2.42 -11.00 1.10
C MET A 242 3.95 -11.13 0.96
N ASN A 243 4.71 -10.07 1.27
CA ASN A 243 6.17 -10.06 1.16
C ASN A 243 6.83 -11.22 1.93
N ALA A 244 6.25 -11.59 3.07
CA ALA A 244 6.71 -12.71 3.90
C ALA A 244 6.27 -14.10 3.41
N LEU A 245 5.36 -14.18 2.44
CA LEU A 245 4.71 -15.44 2.06
C LEU A 245 5.14 -15.96 0.69
N LEU A 246 5.80 -15.14 -0.15
CA LEU A 246 6.15 -15.49 -1.53
C LEU A 246 6.90 -16.83 -1.61
N GLY A 247 6.31 -17.78 -2.36
CA GLY A 247 6.88 -19.10 -2.57
C GLY A 247 6.97 -19.97 -1.31
N VAL A 248 6.39 -19.55 -0.18
CA VAL A 248 6.34 -20.26 1.11
C VAL A 248 4.94 -20.77 1.40
N VAL A 249 3.96 -19.85 1.34
CA VAL A 249 2.56 -20.13 1.64
C VAL A 249 1.69 -19.50 0.56
N ARG A 250 0.72 -20.27 0.08
CA ARG A 250 -0.33 -19.79 -0.82
C ARG A 250 -1.61 -19.63 0.01
N PRO A 251 -2.13 -18.42 0.22
CA PRO A 251 -3.31 -18.20 1.05
C PRO A 251 -4.55 -18.99 0.61
N GLY A 252 -4.77 -19.17 -0.71
CA GLY A 252 -5.85 -20.00 -1.22
C GLY A 252 -5.78 -21.46 -0.74
N ASP A 253 -4.57 -22.04 -0.60
CA ASP A 253 -4.39 -23.40 -0.09
C ASP A 253 -4.70 -23.53 1.41
N LEU A 254 -4.71 -22.41 2.14
CA LEU A 254 -5.15 -22.37 3.54
C LEU A 254 -6.68 -22.27 3.68
N GLY A 255 -7.39 -21.91 2.59
CA GLY A 255 -8.84 -21.77 2.56
C GLY A 255 -9.35 -20.33 2.49
N PHE A 256 -8.50 -19.34 2.21
CA PHE A 256 -8.99 -17.99 1.90
C PHE A 256 -9.82 -18.01 0.61
N ASP A 257 -10.98 -17.34 0.63
CA ASP A 257 -11.90 -17.26 -0.51
C ASP A 257 -11.56 -16.08 -1.44
N VAL A 258 -11.09 -14.99 -0.87
CA VAL A 258 -10.72 -13.75 -1.56
C VAL A 258 -9.40 -13.23 -1.02
N LEU A 259 -8.53 -12.69 -1.88
CA LEU A 259 -7.31 -12.00 -1.45
C LEU A 259 -7.09 -10.78 -2.32
N GLN A 260 -6.78 -9.64 -1.72
CA GLN A 260 -6.20 -8.53 -2.47
C GLN A 260 -4.67 -8.57 -2.41
N TYR A 261 -4.02 -8.14 -3.48
CA TYR A 261 -2.57 -7.98 -3.56
C TYR A 261 -2.21 -6.49 -3.57
N ASN A 262 -0.95 -6.18 -3.20
CA ASN A 262 -0.40 -4.85 -3.35
C ASN A 262 0.83 -4.90 -4.27
N LEU A 263 0.66 -4.55 -5.55
CA LEU A 263 1.80 -4.55 -6.49
C LEU A 263 2.86 -3.53 -6.07
N HIS A 264 2.45 -2.45 -5.42
CA HIS A 264 3.32 -1.38 -4.90
C HIS A 264 4.00 -1.72 -3.56
N LYS A 265 3.80 -2.92 -3.02
CA LYS A 265 4.49 -3.45 -1.85
C LYS A 265 5.35 -4.65 -2.26
N THR A 266 4.78 -5.83 -2.22
CA THR A 266 5.44 -7.11 -2.49
C THR A 266 6.14 -7.16 -3.85
N PHE A 267 5.54 -6.58 -4.89
CA PHE A 267 6.05 -6.65 -6.26
C PHE A 267 6.80 -5.40 -6.72
N SER A 268 7.27 -4.61 -5.75
CA SER A 268 8.29 -3.56 -5.93
C SER A 268 7.97 -2.52 -6.99
N THR A 269 6.72 -2.06 -7.03
CA THR A 269 6.35 -0.90 -7.85
C THR A 269 6.27 0.37 -6.98
N PRO A 270 6.43 1.58 -7.53
CA PRO A 270 6.45 2.79 -6.73
C PRO A 270 5.14 3.05 -5.97
N HIS A 271 5.24 3.57 -4.73
CA HIS A 271 4.08 4.14 -4.01
C HIS A 271 3.66 5.49 -4.59
N GLY A 272 4.60 6.28 -5.10
CA GLY A 272 4.39 7.49 -5.89
C GLY A 272 3.73 8.66 -5.16
N GLY A 273 3.81 8.72 -3.84
CA GLY A 273 3.30 9.86 -3.08
C GLY A 273 1.78 10.08 -3.20
N GLY A 274 1.02 8.99 -3.27
CA GLY A 274 -0.45 9.04 -3.36
C GLY A 274 -1.03 8.73 -4.74
N GLY A 275 -0.31 7.95 -5.55
CA GLY A 275 -0.71 7.68 -6.92
C GLY A 275 -0.63 6.24 -7.37
N PRO A 276 0.50 5.80 -7.93
CA PRO A 276 0.56 4.65 -8.83
C PRO A 276 0.57 3.28 -8.12
N GLY A 277 -0.33 3.06 -7.18
CA GLY A 277 -0.55 1.75 -6.58
C GLY A 277 -1.35 0.82 -7.50
N SER A 278 -1.57 -0.42 -7.04
CA SER A 278 -2.50 -1.37 -7.64
C SER A 278 -2.90 -2.43 -6.61
N GLY A 279 -4.14 -2.88 -6.67
CA GLY A 279 -4.70 -3.85 -5.72
C GLY A 279 -5.42 -5.00 -6.41
N PRO A 280 -4.76 -5.85 -7.21
CA PRO A 280 -5.39 -7.02 -7.80
C PRO A 280 -6.15 -7.84 -6.78
N VAL A 281 -7.25 -8.47 -7.19
CA VAL A 281 -8.07 -9.32 -6.33
C VAL A 281 -8.16 -10.72 -6.91
N GLY A 282 -7.68 -11.69 -6.14
CA GLY A 282 -7.79 -13.12 -6.42
C GLY A 282 -8.96 -13.74 -5.68
N VAL A 283 -9.59 -14.74 -6.29
CA VAL A 283 -10.76 -15.41 -5.74
C VAL A 283 -10.72 -16.92 -5.94
N ALA A 284 -11.35 -17.65 -5.01
CA ALA A 284 -11.58 -19.08 -5.15
C ALA A 284 -12.56 -19.38 -6.30
N GLU A 285 -12.62 -20.64 -6.74
CA GLU A 285 -13.37 -21.09 -7.93
C GLU A 285 -14.85 -20.67 -7.89
N ASN A 286 -15.51 -20.80 -6.74
CA ASN A 286 -16.92 -20.46 -6.57
C ASN A 286 -17.21 -18.95 -6.66
N LEU A 287 -16.21 -18.09 -6.72
CA LEU A 287 -16.34 -16.64 -6.77
C LEU A 287 -15.90 -16.03 -8.12
N VAL A 288 -15.35 -16.82 -9.04
CA VAL A 288 -14.84 -16.36 -10.34
C VAL A 288 -15.89 -15.57 -11.13
N ASP A 289 -17.13 -16.04 -11.13
CA ASP A 289 -18.23 -15.37 -11.84
C ASP A 289 -18.57 -13.97 -11.31
N PHE A 290 -18.13 -13.60 -10.11
CA PHE A 290 -18.40 -12.31 -9.48
C PHE A 290 -17.27 -11.28 -9.67
N LEU A 291 -16.14 -11.66 -10.28
CA LEU A 291 -15.03 -10.74 -10.52
C LEU A 291 -15.45 -9.50 -11.31
N PRO A 292 -14.76 -8.36 -11.14
CA PRO A 292 -15.01 -7.15 -11.91
C PRO A 292 -14.84 -7.37 -13.41
N ALA A 293 -15.70 -6.76 -14.22
CA ALA A 293 -15.59 -6.78 -15.68
C ALA A 293 -14.98 -5.48 -16.22
N PRO A 294 -14.22 -5.53 -17.34
CA PRO A 294 -13.79 -6.75 -18.03
C PRO A 294 -12.57 -7.40 -17.39
N MET A 295 -12.41 -8.70 -17.58
CA MET A 295 -11.19 -9.45 -17.33
C MET A 295 -10.42 -9.61 -18.64
N ILE A 296 -9.13 -9.91 -18.57
CA ILE A 296 -8.37 -10.35 -19.75
C ILE A 296 -8.49 -11.88 -19.85
N GLY A 297 -8.81 -12.35 -21.02
CA GLY A 297 -8.94 -13.79 -21.29
C GLY A 297 -8.49 -14.18 -22.70
N ILE A 298 -8.37 -15.46 -22.95
CA ILE A 298 -8.18 -16.01 -24.29
C ILE A 298 -9.54 -16.04 -24.98
N VAL A 299 -9.66 -15.37 -26.11
CA VAL A 299 -10.89 -15.32 -26.93
C VAL A 299 -10.86 -16.27 -28.11
N GLU A 300 -9.67 -16.60 -28.59
CA GLU A 300 -9.41 -17.66 -29.57
C GLU A 300 -8.17 -18.44 -29.15
N GLU A 301 -8.31 -19.76 -29.09
CA GLU A 301 -7.19 -20.64 -28.74
C GLU A 301 -6.12 -20.60 -29.85
N GLY A 302 -4.88 -20.64 -29.44
CA GLY A 302 -3.74 -20.78 -30.31
C GLY A 302 -3.39 -22.24 -30.59
N ASP A 303 -2.38 -22.45 -31.45
CA ASP A 303 -1.75 -23.74 -31.69
C ASP A 303 -0.21 -23.63 -31.60
N ASP A 304 0.52 -24.64 -32.03
CA ASP A 304 1.98 -24.63 -31.98
C ASP A 304 2.65 -23.53 -32.84
N VAL A 305 1.90 -22.90 -33.74
CA VAL A 305 2.39 -21.90 -34.71
C VAL A 305 1.77 -20.52 -34.46
N ILE A 306 0.48 -20.49 -34.13
CA ILE A 306 -0.31 -19.26 -33.95
C ILE A 306 -0.54 -19.06 -32.45
N PRO A 307 -0.06 -17.95 -31.83
CA PRO A 307 -0.32 -17.69 -30.45
C PRO A 307 -1.82 -17.46 -30.21
N PRO A 308 -2.31 -17.66 -28.96
CA PRO A 308 -3.70 -17.38 -28.62
C PRO A 308 -4.03 -15.89 -28.79
N LEU A 309 -5.26 -15.61 -29.19
CA LEU A 309 -5.78 -14.25 -29.25
C LEU A 309 -6.34 -13.84 -27.86
N TYR A 310 -5.80 -12.76 -27.31
CA TYR A 310 -6.25 -12.22 -26.04
C TYR A 310 -7.30 -11.12 -26.25
N GLY A 311 -8.28 -11.08 -25.37
CA GLY A 311 -9.34 -10.08 -25.43
C GLY A 311 -9.98 -9.84 -24.07
N PHE A 312 -11.09 -9.11 -24.09
CA PHE A 312 -11.85 -8.79 -22.90
C PHE A 312 -13.01 -9.77 -22.72
N VAL A 313 -13.09 -10.38 -21.54
CA VAL A 313 -14.16 -11.31 -21.17
C VAL A 313 -14.94 -10.73 -19.98
N THR A 314 -16.23 -11.08 -19.91
CA THR A 314 -17.11 -10.61 -18.85
C THR A 314 -17.58 -11.79 -18.00
N PRO A 315 -17.25 -11.84 -16.70
CA PRO A 315 -17.77 -12.87 -15.80
C PRO A 315 -19.31 -12.82 -15.70
N LYS A 316 -19.95 -14.00 -15.57
CA LYS A 316 -21.43 -14.13 -15.72
C LYS A 316 -22.24 -13.34 -14.68
N LYS A 317 -21.74 -13.25 -13.46
CA LYS A 317 -22.39 -12.60 -12.31
C LYS A 317 -21.59 -11.41 -11.81
N THR A 318 -20.78 -10.82 -12.71
CA THR A 318 -19.85 -9.75 -12.36
C THR A 318 -20.47 -8.65 -11.51
N ILE A 319 -19.71 -8.16 -10.52
CA ILE A 319 -20.09 -6.95 -9.76
C ILE A 319 -20.00 -5.66 -10.60
N GLY A 320 -19.62 -5.77 -11.88
CA GLY A 320 -19.47 -4.65 -12.80
C GLY A 320 -18.04 -4.09 -12.80
N ARG A 321 -17.91 -2.91 -13.41
CA ARG A 321 -16.64 -2.22 -13.51
C ARG A 321 -16.33 -1.45 -12.22
N VAL A 322 -15.19 -1.69 -11.61
CA VAL A 322 -14.76 -1.00 -10.38
C VAL A 322 -13.78 0.14 -10.66
N LYS A 323 -13.17 0.19 -11.84
CA LYS A 323 -12.24 1.23 -12.27
C LYS A 323 -12.43 1.58 -13.75
N SER A 324 -12.15 2.84 -14.12
CA SER A 324 -12.00 3.23 -15.52
C SER A 324 -10.87 2.44 -16.19
N PHE A 325 -11.03 2.11 -17.46
CA PHE A 325 -10.08 1.33 -18.24
C PHE A 325 -9.87 -0.10 -17.66
N HIS A 326 -8.62 -0.54 -17.50
CA HIS A 326 -8.27 -1.92 -17.17
C HIS A 326 -7.29 -2.00 -15.99
N GLY A 327 -7.39 -1.08 -15.03
CA GLY A 327 -6.45 -0.93 -13.92
C GLY A 327 -5.28 0.00 -14.27
N HIS A 328 -4.17 -0.16 -13.56
CA HIS A 328 -2.94 0.63 -13.76
C HIS A 328 -1.93 -0.15 -14.59
N PHE A 329 -2.04 -0.06 -15.92
CA PHE A 329 -1.22 -0.85 -16.85
C PHE A 329 0.29 -0.67 -16.64
N GLY A 330 0.78 0.57 -16.48
CA GLY A 330 2.20 0.80 -16.22
C GLY A 330 2.71 0.16 -14.93
N VAL A 331 1.87 0.05 -13.90
CA VAL A 331 2.19 -0.69 -12.66
C VAL A 331 2.22 -2.18 -12.93
N ALA A 332 1.29 -2.71 -13.73
CA ALA A 332 1.29 -4.11 -14.14
C ALA A 332 2.57 -4.48 -14.89
N VAL A 333 3.03 -3.64 -15.83
CA VAL A 333 4.30 -3.83 -16.56
C VAL A 333 5.48 -3.90 -15.60
N LYS A 334 5.56 -2.99 -14.61
CA LYS A 334 6.65 -2.97 -13.64
C LYS A 334 6.65 -4.20 -12.75
N ALA A 335 5.50 -4.60 -12.22
CA ALA A 335 5.36 -5.81 -11.42
C ALA A 335 5.70 -7.08 -12.22
N TYR A 336 5.23 -7.17 -13.45
CA TYR A 336 5.58 -8.26 -14.37
C TYR A 336 7.10 -8.34 -14.61
N THR A 337 7.74 -7.18 -14.86
CA THR A 337 9.19 -7.10 -15.04
C THR A 337 9.95 -7.57 -13.80
N TYR A 338 9.53 -7.12 -12.62
CA TYR A 338 10.09 -7.56 -11.34
C TYR A 338 10.02 -9.07 -11.15
N MET A 339 8.84 -9.66 -11.38
CA MET A 339 8.66 -11.12 -11.28
C MET A 339 9.51 -11.88 -12.30
N ARG A 340 9.60 -11.37 -13.55
CA ARG A 340 10.44 -11.98 -14.60
C ARG A 340 11.92 -11.95 -14.25
N MET A 341 12.37 -10.84 -13.69
CA MET A 341 13.77 -10.65 -13.29
C MET A 341 14.17 -11.60 -12.16
N LEU A 342 13.32 -11.77 -11.15
CA LEU A 342 13.61 -12.61 -10.00
C LEU A 342 13.36 -14.10 -10.29
N GLY A 343 12.34 -14.42 -11.06
CA GLY A 343 11.90 -15.81 -11.28
C GLY A 343 11.44 -16.48 -9.97
N LYS A 344 11.09 -17.75 -10.06
CA LYS A 344 10.58 -18.54 -8.92
C LYS A 344 11.52 -18.53 -7.71
N ARG A 345 12.81 -18.68 -7.95
CA ARG A 345 13.82 -18.73 -6.89
C ARG A 345 13.95 -17.38 -6.19
N GLY A 346 14.13 -16.30 -6.95
CA GLY A 346 14.29 -14.96 -6.37
C GLY A 346 13.04 -14.49 -5.61
N LEU A 347 11.83 -14.82 -6.08
CA LEU A 347 10.60 -14.52 -5.35
C LEU A 347 10.55 -15.22 -3.98
N ARG A 348 11.05 -16.45 -3.89
CA ARG A 348 11.18 -17.15 -2.61
C ARG A 348 12.22 -16.50 -1.71
N GLU A 349 13.37 -16.09 -2.26
CA GLU A 349 14.44 -15.41 -1.54
C GLU A 349 13.97 -14.06 -0.97
N VAL A 350 13.02 -13.36 -1.61
CA VAL A 350 12.37 -12.16 -1.07
C VAL A 350 11.74 -12.45 0.29
N ALA A 351 10.94 -13.51 0.40
CA ALA A 351 10.28 -13.86 1.65
C ALA A 351 11.32 -14.27 2.73
N ASP A 352 12.26 -15.13 2.36
CA ASP A 352 13.26 -15.64 3.30
C ASP A 352 14.11 -14.49 3.89
N HIS A 353 14.58 -13.53 3.06
CA HIS A 353 15.38 -12.41 3.52
C HIS A 353 14.56 -11.36 4.28
N SER A 354 13.32 -11.08 3.87
CA SER A 354 12.48 -10.13 4.61
C SER A 354 12.20 -10.59 6.03
N VAL A 355 11.91 -11.89 6.21
CA VAL A 355 11.71 -12.51 7.54
C VAL A 355 13.01 -12.53 8.34
N LEU A 356 14.14 -12.85 7.71
CA LEU A 356 15.45 -12.86 8.36
C LEU A 356 15.80 -11.45 8.89
N ASN A 357 15.69 -10.44 8.05
CA ASN A 357 16.03 -9.05 8.40
C ASN A 357 15.15 -8.51 9.54
N ALA A 358 13.84 -8.78 9.52
CA ALA A 358 12.95 -8.36 10.59
C ALA A 358 13.31 -9.03 11.94
N ASN A 359 13.58 -10.34 11.94
CA ASN A 359 13.99 -11.05 13.16
C ASN A 359 15.38 -10.61 13.63
N TYR A 360 16.29 -10.28 12.72
CA TYR A 360 17.59 -9.70 13.06
C TYR A 360 17.44 -8.41 13.87
N LEU A 361 16.67 -7.45 13.36
CA LEU A 361 16.41 -6.19 14.07
C LEU A 361 15.69 -6.42 15.39
N ARG A 362 14.65 -7.26 15.41
CA ARG A 362 13.89 -7.58 16.63
C ARG A 362 14.79 -8.11 17.74
N VAL A 363 15.67 -9.07 17.44
CA VAL A 363 16.58 -9.67 18.43
C VAL A 363 17.59 -8.65 18.95
N ARG A 364 18.08 -7.76 18.09
CA ARG A 364 19.05 -6.72 18.45
C ARG A 364 18.43 -5.61 19.32
N LEU A 365 17.13 -5.32 19.14
CA LEU A 365 16.45 -4.21 19.79
C LEU A 365 15.67 -4.60 21.06
N ARG A 366 15.29 -5.88 21.25
CA ARG A 366 14.40 -6.34 22.33
C ARG A 366 14.86 -6.05 23.76
N ASN A 367 16.14 -5.81 23.98
CA ASN A 367 16.66 -5.46 25.31
C ASN A 367 16.59 -3.95 25.61
N ALA A 368 16.44 -3.13 24.58
CA ALA A 368 16.33 -1.67 24.69
C ALA A 368 14.89 -1.17 24.55
N TYR A 369 14.08 -1.89 23.79
CA TYR A 369 12.67 -1.61 23.53
C TYR A 369 11.81 -2.79 23.95
N GLN A 370 10.69 -2.53 24.60
CA GLN A 370 9.72 -3.60 24.89
C GLN A 370 9.06 -4.05 23.59
N ILE A 371 9.00 -5.37 23.39
CA ILE A 371 8.27 -5.99 22.28
C ILE A 371 7.11 -6.78 22.89
N PRO A 372 5.86 -6.27 22.83
CA PRO A 372 4.73 -6.87 23.55
C PRO A 372 4.45 -8.32 23.16
N TYR A 373 4.67 -8.64 21.90
CA TYR A 373 4.50 -10.00 21.35
C TYR A 373 5.84 -10.56 20.89
N ASP A 374 6.77 -10.79 21.85
CA ASP A 374 8.16 -11.25 21.57
C ASP A 374 8.20 -12.74 21.18
N ARG A 375 7.71 -13.03 19.96
CA ARG A 375 7.89 -14.34 19.29
C ARG A 375 8.53 -14.13 17.92
N ILE A 376 8.91 -15.19 17.21
CA ILE A 376 9.45 -15.10 15.85
C ILE A 376 8.42 -14.35 15.00
N CYS A 377 8.84 -13.22 14.43
CA CYS A 377 8.03 -12.41 13.54
C CYS A 377 8.23 -12.82 12.08
N MET A 378 7.36 -12.36 11.23
CA MET A 378 7.47 -12.48 9.79
C MET A 378 8.33 -11.31 9.24
N HIS A 379 7.84 -10.52 8.30
CA HIS A 379 8.61 -9.46 7.63
C HIS A 379 8.73 -8.14 8.40
N GLU A 380 7.97 -7.98 9.48
CA GLU A 380 7.93 -6.79 10.34
C GLU A 380 7.72 -7.19 11.80
N PHE A 381 7.93 -6.25 12.70
CA PHE A 381 7.61 -6.40 14.13
C PHE A 381 7.22 -5.05 14.73
N VAL A 382 6.58 -5.11 15.91
CA VAL A 382 6.15 -3.91 16.64
C VAL A 382 6.89 -3.83 17.98
N ALA A 383 7.49 -2.67 18.25
CA ALA A 383 8.10 -2.33 19.53
C ALA A 383 7.33 -1.17 20.19
N GLU A 384 7.40 -1.03 21.50
CA GLU A 384 6.89 0.13 22.21
C GLU A 384 7.94 1.25 22.25
N GLY A 385 7.55 2.45 21.81
CA GLY A 385 8.38 3.66 21.82
C GLY A 385 8.25 4.42 23.15
N ARG A 386 8.37 3.71 24.27
CA ARG A 386 8.26 4.28 25.63
C ARG A 386 9.08 3.51 26.66
N TRP A 387 9.41 4.16 27.74
CA TRP A 387 10.11 3.55 28.88
C TRP A 387 9.53 4.06 30.20
N GLU A 388 9.49 3.21 31.22
CA GLU A 388 9.05 3.58 32.57
C GLU A 388 10.00 4.59 33.25
N ASP A 389 11.30 4.46 32.95
CA ASP A 389 12.37 5.35 33.46
C ASP A 389 12.59 6.60 32.61
N ALA A 390 11.83 6.78 31.51
CA ALA A 390 11.79 7.99 30.69
C ALA A 390 10.35 8.31 30.23
N PRO A 391 9.42 8.58 31.17
CA PRO A 391 7.99 8.64 30.88
C PRO A 391 7.55 9.82 29.99
N ASP A 392 8.39 10.83 29.86
CA ASP A 392 8.12 12.05 29.06
C ASP A 392 8.58 11.94 27.61
N VAL A 393 9.15 10.79 27.20
CA VAL A 393 9.56 10.50 25.82
C VAL A 393 8.53 9.59 25.15
N HIS A 394 8.09 9.96 23.97
CA HIS A 394 7.04 9.29 23.20
C HIS A 394 7.55 8.77 21.85
N ALA A 395 6.79 7.89 21.22
CA ALA A 395 7.11 7.33 19.90
C ALA A 395 7.41 8.43 18.85
N LEU A 396 6.69 9.55 18.89
CA LEU A 396 6.94 10.69 18.01
C LEU A 396 8.33 11.31 18.22
N ASP A 397 8.83 11.37 19.46
CA ASP A 397 10.14 11.94 19.78
C ASP A 397 11.26 11.04 19.20
N ILE A 398 11.08 9.73 19.31
CA ILE A 398 11.97 8.72 18.71
C ILE A 398 11.95 8.87 17.18
N ALA A 399 10.76 8.97 16.58
CA ALA A 399 10.59 9.15 15.14
C ALA A 399 11.30 10.41 14.64
N LYS A 400 11.12 11.55 15.32
CA LYS A 400 11.79 12.80 14.96
C LYS A 400 13.32 12.72 15.17
N ARG A 401 13.79 12.01 16.19
CA ARG A 401 15.22 11.85 16.45
C ARG A 401 15.90 10.96 15.41
N LEU A 402 15.23 9.91 14.92
CA LEU A 402 15.74 9.07 13.82
C LEU A 402 16.07 9.87 12.56
N MET A 403 15.33 10.93 12.26
CA MET A 403 15.63 11.81 11.12
C MET A 403 17.01 12.47 11.24
N ASP A 404 17.49 12.74 12.45
CA ASP A 404 18.84 13.28 12.68
C ASP A 404 19.96 12.26 12.41
N TYR A 405 19.63 10.96 12.40
CA TYR A 405 20.53 9.87 12.02
C TYR A 405 20.43 9.52 10.53
N GLY A 406 19.59 10.23 9.77
CA GLY A 406 19.40 10.03 8.33
C GLY A 406 18.43 8.91 7.96
N PHE A 407 17.65 8.41 8.91
CA PHE A 407 16.64 7.39 8.66
C PHE A 407 15.24 7.99 8.57
N HIS A 408 14.42 7.43 7.69
CA HIS A 408 12.97 7.63 7.78
C HIS A 408 12.47 6.93 9.03
N PRO A 409 11.56 7.55 9.83
CA PRO A 409 10.99 6.88 10.98
C PRO A 409 10.10 5.69 10.58
N PRO A 410 9.99 4.66 11.44
CA PRO A 410 9.00 3.60 11.27
C PRO A 410 7.57 4.14 11.42
N THR A 411 6.57 3.32 11.13
CA THR A 411 5.17 3.64 11.42
C THR A 411 5.00 3.77 12.94
N ASN A 412 4.49 4.89 13.39
CA ASN A 412 4.25 5.16 14.81
C ASN A 412 2.75 5.23 15.13
N TYR A 413 2.38 4.92 16.39
CA TYR A 413 1.01 4.86 16.91
C TYR A 413 0.09 3.84 16.22
N PHE A 414 0.65 2.88 15.51
CA PHE A 414 -0.08 1.80 14.88
C PHE A 414 0.73 0.49 14.95
N PRO A 415 0.09 -0.69 15.19
CA PRO A 415 -1.35 -0.92 15.42
C PRO A 415 -1.82 -0.39 16.78
N LEU A 416 -3.13 -0.06 16.88
CA LEU A 416 -3.70 0.63 18.05
C LEU A 416 -3.67 -0.21 19.35
N ILE A 417 -3.60 -1.53 19.23
CA ILE A 417 -3.50 -2.47 20.37
C ILE A 417 -2.14 -2.41 21.07
N VAL A 418 -1.13 -1.78 20.47
CA VAL A 418 0.19 -1.56 21.08
C VAL A 418 0.35 -0.09 21.42
N ARG A 419 0.60 0.19 22.69
CA ARG A 419 0.78 1.58 23.18
C ARG A 419 2.10 2.15 22.67
N GLU A 420 2.08 3.41 22.17
CA GLU A 420 3.27 4.07 21.61
C GLU A 420 3.99 3.18 20.58
N ALA A 421 3.23 2.53 19.70
CA ALA A 421 3.74 1.57 18.74
C ALA A 421 4.79 2.18 17.79
N LEU A 422 5.84 1.42 17.54
CA LEU A 422 6.81 1.60 16.46
C LEU A 422 6.83 0.31 15.63
N MET A 423 6.21 0.34 14.46
CA MET A 423 6.16 -0.81 13.55
C MET A 423 7.28 -0.70 12.53
N ILE A 424 8.17 -1.68 12.53
CA ILE A 424 9.43 -1.67 11.78
C ILE A 424 9.42 -2.80 10.76
N GLU A 425 9.50 -2.44 9.48
CA GLU A 425 9.65 -3.34 8.35
C GLU A 425 10.94 -3.03 7.59
N PRO A 426 12.01 -3.85 7.74
CA PRO A 426 13.29 -3.59 7.09
C PRO A 426 13.31 -3.91 5.60
N THR A 427 12.41 -4.73 5.12
CA THR A 427 12.39 -5.35 3.79
C THR A 427 13.61 -6.27 3.51
N GLU A 428 13.60 -6.96 2.37
CA GLU A 428 14.71 -7.81 1.92
C GLU A 428 15.84 -7.02 1.22
N THR A 429 15.59 -5.75 0.87
CA THR A 429 16.50 -4.97 0.02
C THR A 429 17.63 -4.29 0.79
N GLU A 430 17.55 -4.26 2.12
CA GLU A 430 18.55 -3.60 2.95
C GLU A 430 19.75 -4.50 3.25
N SER A 431 20.94 -3.91 3.25
CA SER A 431 22.18 -4.60 3.60
C SER A 431 22.33 -4.75 5.12
N LEU A 432 23.18 -5.69 5.54
CA LEU A 432 23.49 -5.88 6.95
C LEU A 432 24.07 -4.61 7.59
N GLU A 433 24.93 -3.90 6.85
CA GLU A 433 25.52 -2.64 7.30
C GLU A 433 24.45 -1.57 7.55
N THR A 434 23.45 -1.47 6.67
CA THR A 434 22.30 -0.54 6.87
C THR A 434 21.51 -0.93 8.10
N LEU A 435 21.23 -2.23 8.28
CA LEU A 435 20.50 -2.73 9.45
C LEU A 435 21.26 -2.49 10.75
N ASP A 436 22.58 -2.71 10.75
CA ASP A 436 23.43 -2.43 11.92
C ASP A 436 23.46 -0.95 12.27
N ALA A 437 23.60 -0.06 11.28
CA ALA A 437 23.56 1.38 11.50
C ALA A 437 22.20 1.85 12.08
N PHE A 438 21.09 1.25 11.62
CA PHE A 438 19.77 1.52 12.19
C PHE A 438 19.67 1.02 13.64
N VAL A 439 20.18 -0.16 13.94
CA VAL A 439 20.23 -0.70 15.33
C VAL A 439 21.03 0.22 16.23
N GLU A 440 22.21 0.69 15.79
CA GLU A 440 23.05 1.59 16.56
C GLU A 440 22.32 2.91 16.86
N ALA A 441 21.65 3.51 15.85
CA ALA A 441 20.85 4.70 16.05
C ALA A 441 19.71 4.49 17.06
N MET A 442 18.98 3.39 16.95
CA MET A 442 17.89 3.05 17.87
C MET A 442 18.41 2.84 19.31
N LEU A 443 19.52 2.14 19.49
CA LEU A 443 20.12 1.93 20.82
C LEU A 443 20.61 3.24 21.43
N GLU A 444 21.24 4.11 20.66
CA GLU A 444 21.65 5.43 21.12
C GLU A 444 20.45 6.31 21.50
N ILE A 445 19.36 6.27 20.73
CA ILE A 445 18.11 6.97 21.06
C ILE A 445 17.55 6.47 22.40
N ALA A 446 17.55 5.15 22.63
CA ALA A 446 17.08 4.57 23.88
C ALA A 446 17.93 5.00 25.09
N GLU A 447 19.24 5.17 24.91
CA GLU A 447 20.13 5.73 25.95
C GLU A 447 19.89 7.23 26.17
N GLN A 448 19.75 8.00 25.07
CA GLN A 448 19.45 9.43 25.14
C GLN A 448 18.12 9.72 25.81
N ALA A 449 17.10 8.86 25.64
CA ALA A 449 15.81 9.00 26.31
C ALA A 449 15.94 9.03 27.83
N ARG A 450 16.92 8.33 28.41
CA ARG A 450 17.20 8.28 29.83
C ARG A 450 18.19 9.36 30.31
N SER A 451 19.27 9.54 29.54
CA SER A 451 20.38 10.44 29.94
C SER A 451 20.13 11.91 29.57
N ASN A 452 19.45 12.17 28.46
CA ASN A 452 19.18 13.53 27.95
C ASN A 452 17.88 13.58 27.13
N PRO A 453 16.70 13.42 27.74
CA PRO A 453 15.41 13.36 27.03
C PRO A 453 15.11 14.61 26.18
N GLU A 454 15.66 15.78 26.55
CA GLU A 454 15.42 17.03 25.82
C GLU A 454 15.96 16.97 24.37
N VAL A 455 17.00 16.20 24.11
CA VAL A 455 17.50 16.05 22.73
C VAL A 455 16.51 15.31 21.82
N LEU A 456 15.67 14.43 22.38
CA LEU A 456 14.60 13.77 21.63
C LEU A 456 13.39 14.69 21.46
N LYS A 457 13.01 15.38 22.55
CA LYS A 457 11.81 16.24 22.59
C LYS A 457 11.94 17.46 21.68
N THR A 458 13.17 17.91 21.41
CA THR A 458 13.44 19.04 20.51
C THR A 458 13.86 18.63 19.09
N ALA A 459 14.06 17.32 18.84
CA ALA A 459 14.38 16.81 17.51
C ALA A 459 13.26 17.07 16.49
N PRO A 460 13.57 17.15 15.16
CA PRO A 460 14.88 16.95 14.54
C PRO A 460 15.75 18.24 14.56
N HIS A 461 17.08 18.07 14.54
CA HIS A 461 18.05 19.18 14.57
C HIS A 461 18.85 19.32 13.28
N LYS A 462 18.96 18.23 12.50
CA LYS A 462 19.81 18.18 11.27
C LYS A 462 19.00 18.31 9.97
N THR A 463 17.68 18.33 10.05
CA THR A 463 16.81 18.50 8.87
C THR A 463 16.62 19.98 8.54
N ALA A 464 16.16 20.28 7.32
CA ALA A 464 15.89 21.64 6.86
C ALA A 464 14.84 22.38 7.73
N PHE A 465 13.92 21.63 8.33
CA PHE A 465 12.87 22.12 9.22
C PHE A 465 12.99 21.41 10.56
N GLY A 466 12.86 22.16 11.65
CA GLY A 466 12.73 21.61 12.99
C GLY A 466 11.33 21.04 13.28
N ARG A 467 11.04 20.84 14.57
CA ARG A 467 9.74 20.33 15.00
C ARG A 467 8.63 21.32 14.65
N MET A 468 7.59 20.85 13.98
CA MET A 468 6.42 21.62 13.58
C MET A 468 5.34 21.56 14.67
N ASP A 469 4.50 22.60 14.74
CA ASP A 469 3.28 22.60 15.54
C ASP A 469 2.16 21.85 14.79
N GLU A 470 2.12 20.53 14.98
CA GLU A 470 1.18 19.63 14.33
C GLU A 470 -0.27 19.89 14.77
N VAL A 471 -0.46 20.34 16.04
CA VAL A 471 -1.79 20.68 16.57
C VAL A 471 -2.34 21.92 15.86
N LYS A 472 -1.50 22.94 15.69
CA LYS A 472 -1.88 24.15 14.96
C LYS A 472 -2.16 23.84 13.50
N ALA A 473 -1.30 23.02 12.86
CA ALA A 473 -1.48 22.59 11.47
C ALA A 473 -2.81 21.86 11.26
N ALA A 474 -3.22 21.00 12.21
CA ALA A 474 -4.48 20.26 12.11
C ALA A 474 -5.72 21.12 12.41
N ARG A 475 -5.62 22.09 13.35
CA ARG A 475 -6.76 22.90 13.79
C ARG A 475 -6.94 24.21 13.04
N GLN A 476 -5.87 24.74 12.45
CA GLN A 476 -5.85 26.01 11.72
C GLN A 476 -5.32 25.77 10.31
N LEU A 477 -6.11 25.05 9.52
CA LEU A 477 -5.75 24.71 8.17
C LEU A 477 -5.57 25.97 7.29
N VAL A 478 -4.40 26.09 6.66
CA VAL A 478 -4.13 27.06 5.62
C VAL A 478 -4.05 26.29 4.31
N LEU A 479 -5.14 26.29 3.55
CA LEU A 479 -5.30 25.50 2.32
C LEU A 479 -4.86 26.23 1.05
N CYS A 480 -4.48 27.51 1.16
CA CYS A 480 -4.09 28.35 0.05
C CYS A 480 -2.68 28.90 0.25
N CYS A 481 -1.81 28.72 -0.74
CA CYS A 481 -0.44 29.26 -0.75
C CYS A 481 -0.37 30.72 -1.30
N TRP A 482 -1.51 31.32 -1.67
CA TRP A 482 -1.56 32.71 -2.07
C TRP A 482 -1.31 33.60 -0.86
N PRO A 483 -0.55 34.70 -1.03
CA PRO A 483 -0.61 35.78 -0.06
C PRO A 483 -2.04 36.34 -0.12
N VAL A 484 -2.93 35.77 0.69
CA VAL A 484 -4.23 36.42 0.95
C VAL A 484 -3.87 37.66 1.72
N GLU A 485 -4.02 38.83 1.11
CA GLU A 485 -4.13 40.08 1.88
C GLU A 485 -5.30 39.85 2.83
N ARG A 486 -4.96 39.51 4.09
CA ARG A 486 -5.96 39.53 5.16
C ARG A 486 -6.31 40.99 5.34
N ASP A 487 -7.47 41.39 4.80
CA ASP A 487 -8.09 42.63 5.22
C ASP A 487 -8.07 42.67 6.72
N ALA A 488 -7.30 43.60 7.25
CA ALA A 488 -7.25 43.88 8.68
C ALA A 488 -8.62 44.43 9.09
N SER A 489 -9.51 43.56 9.52
CA SER A 489 -10.76 43.92 10.20
C SER A 489 -10.69 43.52 11.66
#